data_1bb8926f5ca93c4f09182c8949c2985f
#
_entry.id   1bb8926f5ca93c4f09182c8949c2985f
#
_cell.length_a   1.000
_cell.length_b   1.000
_cell.length_c   1.000
_cell.angle_alpha   90.00
_cell.angle_beta   90.00
_cell.angle_gamma   90.00
#
_symmetry.space_group_name_H-M   'P 1'
#
loop_
_entity.id
_entity.type
_entity.pdbx_description
1 polymer ?
#
loop_
_entity_poly.entity_id
_entity_poly.type
_entity_poly.pdbx_seq_one_letter_code
_entity_poly.pdbx_strand_id
1 'polypeptide(L)'
;SSGKLFNELGHPKRIPGMTDEEYMIRILTVYEDNACSHLRKIHLEDFQDPTLNNGKPFIRIIGEVKPMGQLGILVEDTFKTADSDACYSIRSITNDHYVGNIRYKNIKEIATWDYVLEPGIKHATKYYSASTEGRLIINTRMLEIAKEKILKDAVGMESSTIVSSIDRLIDISRDTDKMSKSRIHVPRSLKW
;
A
#
# COMPACT_ATOMS: atom_id res chain seq x y z
N SER A 1 16.31 -8.28 -1.66
CA SER A 1 15.35 -7.54 -2.50
C SER A 1 15.90 -7.48 -3.92
N SER A 2 15.04 -7.59 -4.92
CA SER A 2 15.41 -7.60 -6.35
C SER A 2 15.96 -6.26 -6.88
N GLY A 3 16.11 -5.25 -6.02
CA GLY A 3 16.57 -3.91 -6.39
C GLY A 3 15.60 -3.11 -7.27
N LYS A 4 14.32 -3.50 -7.32
CA LYS A 4 13.33 -2.91 -8.23
C LYS A 4 12.15 -2.24 -7.52
N LEU A 5 12.34 -1.75 -6.31
CA LEU A 5 11.29 -1.06 -5.56
C LEU A 5 11.37 0.45 -5.83
N PHE A 6 10.69 0.90 -6.88
CA PHE A 6 10.60 2.31 -7.26
C PHE A 6 9.43 3.01 -6.57
N ASN A 7 9.57 4.33 -6.39
CA ASN A 7 8.62 5.20 -5.74
C ASN A 7 8.17 6.27 -6.73
N GLU A 8 6.89 6.59 -6.74
CA GLU A 8 6.33 7.68 -7.54
C GLU A 8 6.24 8.98 -6.76
N LEU A 9 6.14 10.08 -7.48
CA LEU A 9 5.78 11.39 -6.96
C LEU A 9 4.25 11.45 -6.75
N GLY A 10 3.84 11.38 -5.48
CA GLY A 10 2.44 11.34 -5.09
C GLY A 10 1.78 9.97 -5.27
N HIS A 11 0.68 9.76 -4.57
CA HIS A 11 -0.14 8.55 -4.73
C HIS A 11 -0.92 8.54 -6.04
N PRO A 12 -1.13 7.35 -6.65
CA PRO A 12 -2.03 7.21 -7.78
C PRO A 12 -3.42 7.74 -7.45
N LYS A 13 -3.94 8.60 -8.32
CA LYS A 13 -5.30 9.10 -8.19
C LYS A 13 -6.25 8.29 -9.06
N ARG A 14 -7.44 8.00 -8.53
CA ARG A 14 -8.53 7.48 -9.35
C ARG A 14 -9.06 8.60 -10.23
N ILE A 15 -9.00 8.42 -11.54
CA ILE A 15 -9.54 9.38 -12.50
C ILE A 15 -11.01 9.06 -12.81
N PRO A 16 -11.85 10.05 -13.19
CA PRO A 16 -13.24 9.83 -13.59
C PRO A 16 -13.33 8.79 -14.71
N GLY A 17 -14.26 7.83 -14.56
CA GLY A 17 -14.47 6.75 -15.53
C GLY A 17 -13.60 5.50 -15.33
N MET A 18 -12.60 5.55 -14.45
CA MET A 18 -11.77 4.36 -14.12
C MET A 18 -12.58 3.34 -13.32
N THR A 19 -12.57 2.10 -13.77
CA THR A 19 -13.19 0.97 -13.03
C THR A 19 -12.40 0.62 -11.76
N ASP A 20 -12.97 -0.20 -10.88
CA ASP A 20 -12.28 -0.65 -9.66
C ASP A 20 -11.06 -1.51 -9.99
N GLU A 21 -11.17 -2.36 -11.02
CA GLU A 21 -10.08 -3.22 -11.51
C GLU A 21 -8.93 -2.37 -12.07
N GLU A 22 -9.25 -1.36 -12.87
CA GLU A 22 -8.24 -0.44 -13.43
C GLU A 22 -7.54 0.35 -12.34
N TYR A 23 -8.29 0.82 -11.35
CA TYR A 23 -7.70 1.52 -10.22
C TYR A 23 -6.82 0.59 -9.36
N MET A 24 -7.24 -0.65 -9.15
CA MET A 24 -6.41 -1.63 -8.45
C MET A 24 -5.11 -1.93 -9.20
N ILE A 25 -5.17 -2.13 -10.53
CA ILE A 25 -3.99 -2.27 -11.37
C ILE A 25 -3.08 -1.05 -11.21
N ARG A 26 -3.65 0.16 -11.24
CA ARG A 26 -2.91 1.41 -11.07
C ARG A 26 -2.22 1.50 -9.70
N ILE A 27 -2.86 1.03 -8.62
CA ILE A 27 -2.24 0.97 -7.30
C ILE A 27 -1.02 0.04 -7.29
N LEU A 28 -1.10 -1.11 -7.98
CA LEU A 28 -0.03 -2.11 -8.00
C LEU A 28 1.08 -1.80 -9.02
N THR A 29 0.85 -0.86 -9.94
CA THR A 29 1.82 -0.48 -10.98
C THR A 29 2.54 0.80 -10.62
N VAL A 30 3.87 0.82 -10.80
CA VAL A 30 4.67 2.04 -10.74
C VAL A 30 4.89 2.54 -12.16
N TYR A 31 4.49 3.78 -12.45
CA TYR A 31 4.70 4.39 -13.75
C TYR A 31 6.09 5.00 -13.83
N GLU A 32 6.86 4.61 -14.84
CA GLU A 32 8.24 5.08 -15.05
C GLU A 32 8.33 6.58 -15.17
N ASP A 33 7.39 7.21 -15.90
CA ASP A 33 7.34 8.66 -16.09
C ASP A 33 7.11 9.42 -14.78
N ASN A 34 6.56 8.76 -13.76
CA ASN A 34 6.29 9.34 -12.44
C ASN A 34 7.28 8.88 -11.37
N ALA A 35 8.24 8.03 -11.73
CA ALA A 35 9.23 7.53 -10.81
C ALA A 35 10.19 8.65 -10.38
N CYS A 36 10.37 8.82 -9.06
CA CYS A 36 11.21 9.86 -8.48
C CYS A 36 12.33 9.32 -7.58
N SER A 37 12.20 8.10 -7.11
CA SER A 37 13.20 7.50 -6.24
C SER A 37 13.14 5.97 -6.24
N HIS A 38 14.15 5.36 -5.63
CA HIS A 38 14.31 3.93 -5.47
C HIS A 38 14.64 3.58 -4.03
N LEU A 39 13.89 2.64 -3.44
CA LEU A 39 14.19 2.07 -2.13
C LEU A 39 15.26 0.99 -2.27
N ARG A 40 16.45 1.28 -1.76
CA ARG A 40 17.61 0.35 -1.81
C ARG A 40 17.50 -0.72 -0.73
N LYS A 41 17.01 -0.34 0.45
CA LYS A 41 16.97 -1.20 1.62
C LYS A 41 15.82 -0.81 2.53
N ILE A 42 15.22 -1.80 3.16
CA ILE A 42 14.17 -1.63 4.16
C ILE A 42 14.60 -2.37 5.42
N HIS A 43 14.51 -1.68 6.54
CA HIS A 43 14.73 -2.23 7.88
C HIS A 43 13.45 -2.14 8.68
N LEU A 44 13.16 -3.19 9.43
CA LEU A 44 12.09 -3.22 10.40
C LEU A 44 12.73 -3.26 11.78
N GLU A 45 12.26 -2.41 12.68
CA GLU A 45 12.71 -2.41 14.06
C GLU A 45 11.54 -2.28 15.03
N ASP A 46 11.61 -2.98 16.12
CA ASP A 46 10.69 -2.80 17.24
C ASP A 46 10.96 -1.43 17.87
N PHE A 47 9.91 -0.64 18.04
CA PHE A 47 10.02 0.70 18.57
C PHE A 47 8.91 0.98 19.57
N GLN A 48 9.26 1.67 20.65
CA GLN A 48 8.30 2.12 21.66
C GLN A 48 8.63 3.56 22.07
N ASP A 49 7.61 4.41 22.02
CA ASP A 49 7.69 5.80 22.46
C ASP A 49 6.43 6.12 23.27
N PRO A 50 6.57 6.65 24.50
CA PRO A 50 5.43 6.99 25.35
C PRO A 50 4.46 7.99 24.71
N THR A 51 4.93 8.82 23.78
CA THR A 51 4.14 9.86 23.11
C THR A 51 3.43 9.34 21.86
N LEU A 52 3.85 8.17 21.33
CA LEU A 52 3.33 7.55 20.12
C LEU A 52 2.52 6.30 20.46
N ASN A 53 1.50 6.02 19.66
CA ASN A 53 0.68 4.81 19.76
C ASN A 53 0.16 4.53 21.19
N ASN A 54 -0.11 5.59 21.97
CA ASN A 54 -0.48 5.50 23.38
C ASN A 54 0.52 4.69 24.25
N GLY A 55 1.81 4.82 23.95
CA GLY A 55 2.89 4.10 24.61
C GLY A 55 2.99 2.61 24.28
N LYS A 56 2.17 2.09 23.36
CA LYS A 56 2.22 0.68 22.94
C LYS A 56 3.36 0.48 21.92
N PRO A 57 4.04 -0.67 21.97
CA PRO A 57 5.07 -0.99 20.98
C PRO A 57 4.49 -1.07 19.55
N PHE A 58 5.29 -0.71 18.56
CA PHE A 58 4.97 -0.80 17.16
C PHE A 58 6.24 -1.08 16.33
N ILE A 59 6.07 -1.46 15.09
CA ILE A 59 7.17 -1.70 14.18
C ILE A 59 7.43 -0.41 13.38
N ARG A 60 8.65 0.11 13.48
CA ARG A 60 9.12 1.22 12.65
C ARG A 60 9.74 0.67 11.37
N ILE A 61 9.34 1.24 10.24
CA ILE A 61 9.87 0.89 8.93
C ILE A 61 10.82 2.02 8.50
N ILE A 62 12.08 1.67 8.30
CA ILE A 62 13.14 2.59 7.86
C ILE A 62 13.56 2.20 6.46
N GLY A 63 13.50 3.15 5.51
CA GLY A 63 13.92 2.95 4.14
C GLY A 63 15.16 3.76 3.78
N GLU A 64 16.11 3.13 3.09
CA GLU A 64 17.19 3.83 2.40
C GLU A 64 16.73 4.20 1.00
N VAL A 65 16.62 5.49 0.71
CA VAL A 65 16.08 6.01 -0.54
C VAL A 65 17.20 6.63 -1.38
N LYS A 66 17.15 6.38 -2.68
CA LYS A 66 18.02 7.03 -3.67
C LYS A 66 17.16 7.77 -4.69
N PRO A 67 17.30 9.09 -4.86
CA PRO A 67 16.65 9.83 -5.93
C PRO A 67 17.02 9.26 -7.30
N MET A 68 16.03 9.16 -8.21
CA MET A 68 16.26 8.67 -9.56
C MET A 68 15.10 9.04 -10.52
N GLY A 69 15.31 8.81 -11.81
CA GLY A 69 14.35 9.18 -12.85
C GLY A 69 14.32 10.69 -13.10
N GLN A 70 13.42 11.11 -13.98
CA GLN A 70 13.29 12.54 -14.37
C GLN A 70 12.86 13.40 -13.18
N LEU A 71 12.07 12.85 -12.26
CA LEU A 71 11.56 13.53 -11.07
C LEU A 71 12.49 13.39 -9.85
N GLY A 72 13.58 12.65 -9.98
CA GLY A 72 14.53 12.43 -8.88
C GLY A 72 15.17 13.70 -8.34
N ILE A 73 15.31 14.71 -9.19
CA ILE A 73 15.85 16.02 -8.79
C ILE A 73 15.00 16.69 -7.71
N LEU A 74 13.68 16.53 -7.73
CA LEU A 74 12.77 17.09 -6.73
C LEU A 74 13.02 16.47 -5.35
N VAL A 75 13.25 15.16 -5.32
CA VAL A 75 13.58 14.42 -4.09
C VAL A 75 14.97 14.80 -3.59
N GLU A 76 15.94 14.92 -4.48
CA GLU A 76 17.31 15.32 -4.16
C GLU A 76 17.36 16.73 -3.57
N ASP A 77 16.63 17.67 -4.17
CA ASP A 77 16.54 19.05 -3.69
C ASP A 77 15.90 19.12 -2.30
N THR A 78 14.88 18.28 -2.05
CA THR A 78 14.26 18.19 -0.72
C THR A 78 15.25 17.68 0.33
N PHE A 79 16.06 16.67 0.00
CA PHE A 79 17.09 16.17 0.92
C PHE A 79 18.20 17.19 1.23
N LYS A 80 18.54 18.03 0.25
CA LYS A 80 19.55 19.07 0.41
C LYS A 80 19.05 20.33 1.13
N THR A 81 17.74 20.53 1.19
CA THR A 81 17.11 21.73 1.76
C THR A 81 16.77 21.50 3.22
N ALA A 82 17.42 22.24 4.13
CA ALA A 82 17.29 22.03 5.57
C ALA A 82 15.85 22.22 6.11
N ASP A 83 15.09 23.12 5.49
CA ASP A 83 13.71 23.47 5.90
C ASP A 83 12.64 22.66 5.15
N SER A 84 13.04 21.72 4.31
CA SER A 84 12.15 20.85 3.55
C SER A 84 12.18 19.42 4.09
N ASP A 85 11.02 18.77 4.08
CA ASP A 85 10.87 17.40 4.58
C ASP A 85 10.60 16.43 3.44
N ALA A 86 11.34 15.32 3.42
CA ALA A 86 11.13 14.22 2.50
C ALA A 86 10.16 13.21 3.12
N CYS A 87 8.95 13.18 2.62
CA CYS A 87 7.88 12.36 3.17
C CYS A 87 7.58 11.18 2.27
N TYR A 88 7.44 10.00 2.87
CA TYR A 88 7.07 8.78 2.17
C TYR A 88 5.83 8.17 2.79
N SER A 89 4.87 7.82 1.95
CA SER A 89 3.62 7.19 2.36
C SER A 89 3.46 5.83 1.69
N ILE A 90 3.01 4.84 2.47
CA ILE A 90 2.83 3.48 1.99
C ILE A 90 1.70 3.43 0.95
N ARG A 91 1.96 2.78 -0.17
CA ARG A 91 0.97 2.40 -1.17
C ARG A 91 0.70 0.92 -0.99
N SER A 92 -0.51 0.58 -0.55
CA SER A 92 -0.87 -0.78 -0.19
C SER A 92 -2.32 -1.10 -0.48
N ILE A 93 -2.60 -2.39 -0.58
CA ILE A 93 -3.95 -2.93 -0.55
C ILE A 93 -4.25 -3.35 0.88
N THR A 94 -5.37 -2.87 1.42
CA THR A 94 -5.77 -3.15 2.79
C THR A 94 -7.14 -3.82 2.85
N ASN A 95 -7.36 -4.60 3.88
CA ASN A 95 -8.68 -5.05 4.29
C ASN A 95 -9.03 -4.35 5.61
N ASP A 96 -10.11 -3.60 5.60
CA ASP A 96 -10.51 -2.79 6.73
C ASP A 96 -11.50 -3.55 7.61
N HIS A 97 -11.35 -3.45 8.93
CA HIS A 97 -12.35 -3.89 9.88
C HIS A 97 -12.55 -2.84 10.97
N TYR A 98 -13.71 -2.86 11.61
CA TYR A 98 -14.06 -1.93 12.66
C TYR A 98 -14.15 -2.65 14.01
N VAL A 99 -13.61 -2.03 15.04
CA VAL A 99 -13.80 -2.41 16.43
C VAL A 99 -14.38 -1.20 17.15
N GLY A 100 -15.68 -1.23 17.42
CA GLY A 100 -16.42 -0.03 17.81
C GLY A 100 -16.37 1.03 16.72
N ASN A 101 -15.96 2.25 17.07
CA ASN A 101 -15.80 3.37 16.13
C ASN A 101 -14.38 3.49 15.55
N ILE A 102 -13.49 2.54 15.85
CA ILE A 102 -12.09 2.57 15.38
C ILE A 102 -11.97 1.70 14.14
N ARG A 103 -11.47 2.30 13.05
CA ARG A 103 -11.15 1.60 11.81
C ARG A 103 -9.72 1.07 11.88
N TYR A 104 -9.58 -0.24 11.68
CA TYR A 104 -8.30 -0.92 11.54
C TYR A 104 -8.06 -1.26 10.08
N LYS A 105 -6.89 -0.92 9.57
CA LYS A 105 -6.44 -1.26 8.22
C LYS A 105 -5.45 -2.43 8.29
N ASN A 106 -5.84 -3.61 7.84
CA ASN A 106 -4.95 -4.75 7.72
C ASN A 106 -4.29 -4.74 6.34
N ILE A 107 -2.99 -4.54 6.29
CA ILE A 107 -2.21 -4.55 5.05
C ILE A 107 -2.20 -5.98 4.49
N LYS A 108 -2.61 -6.14 3.24
CA LYS A 108 -2.59 -7.40 2.50
C LYS A 108 -1.43 -7.46 1.51
N GLU A 109 -1.19 -6.38 0.81
CA GLU A 109 -0.10 -6.26 -0.15
C GLU A 109 0.48 -4.85 -0.08
N ILE A 110 1.79 -4.73 -0.17
CA ILE A 110 2.49 -3.45 -0.26
C ILE A 110 3.02 -3.34 -1.68
N ALA A 111 2.55 -2.34 -2.42
CA ALA A 111 3.05 -2.03 -3.75
C ALA A 111 4.39 -1.30 -3.66
N THR A 112 4.41 -0.19 -2.94
CA THR A 112 5.61 0.64 -2.74
C THR A 112 5.38 1.68 -1.64
N TRP A 113 6.32 2.62 -1.48
CA TRP A 113 6.16 3.86 -0.72
C TRP A 113 6.33 5.04 -1.66
N ASP A 114 5.32 5.88 -1.81
CA ASP A 114 5.40 7.06 -2.67
C ASP A 114 5.97 8.25 -1.94
N TYR A 115 6.74 9.08 -2.66
CA TYR A 115 7.14 10.38 -2.18
C TYR A 115 5.95 11.34 -2.21
N VAL A 116 5.58 11.89 -1.07
CA VAL A 116 4.39 12.74 -0.92
C VAL A 116 4.75 14.03 -0.20
N LEU A 117 4.02 15.10 -0.50
CA LEU A 117 4.16 16.38 0.23
C LEU A 117 3.48 16.30 1.59
N GLU A 118 2.40 15.52 1.68
CA GLU A 118 1.60 15.34 2.88
C GLU A 118 1.37 13.85 3.14
N PRO A 119 2.00 13.24 4.14
CA PRO A 119 1.84 11.81 4.40
C PRO A 119 0.59 11.51 5.19
N GLY A 120 0.04 10.31 4.95
CA GLY A 120 -1.18 9.83 5.60
C GLY A 120 -1.04 9.49 7.09
N ILE A 121 0.18 9.41 7.61
CA ILE A 121 0.46 9.12 9.02
C ILE A 121 1.20 10.32 9.61
N LYS A 122 0.64 10.92 10.66
CA LYS A 122 1.17 12.09 11.35
C LYS A 122 2.67 12.05 11.66
N HIS A 123 3.19 10.85 11.93
CA HIS A 123 4.56 10.64 12.37
C HIS A 123 5.52 10.27 11.24
N ALA A 124 5.02 10.17 10.00
CA ALA A 124 5.86 9.97 8.81
C ALA A 124 6.48 11.27 8.28
N THR A 125 6.26 12.38 8.95
CA THR A 125 6.83 13.71 8.66
C THR A 125 6.99 14.57 9.89
N LYS A 126 7.73 15.67 9.74
CA LYS A 126 7.76 16.79 10.71
C LYS A 126 6.42 17.53 10.79
N TYR A 127 5.56 17.44 9.76
CA TYR A 127 4.32 18.21 9.63
C TYR A 127 3.10 17.31 9.56
N TYR A 128 2.06 17.65 10.29
CA TYR A 128 0.83 16.85 10.43
C TYR A 128 -0.11 17.02 9.25
N SER A 129 -0.51 15.92 8.59
CA SER A 129 -1.54 15.95 7.57
C SER A 129 -2.35 14.65 7.53
N ALA A 130 -3.61 14.75 7.10
CA ALA A 130 -4.51 13.59 6.92
C ALA A 130 -4.62 13.25 5.43
N SER A 131 -4.33 12.01 5.04
CA SER A 131 -4.56 11.57 3.67
C SER A 131 -6.02 11.15 3.45
N THR A 132 -6.56 11.54 2.30
CA THR A 132 -7.85 11.07 1.78
C THR A 132 -7.59 9.99 0.74
N GLU A 133 -7.50 8.73 1.16
CA GLU A 133 -7.48 7.58 0.25
C GLU A 133 -8.92 7.19 -0.13
N GLY A 134 -9.17 7.01 -1.43
CA GLY A 134 -10.41 6.46 -1.92
C GLY A 134 -10.65 5.05 -1.37
N ARG A 135 -11.92 4.72 -1.02
CA ARG A 135 -12.27 3.38 -0.55
C ARG A 135 -12.39 2.43 -1.74
N LEU A 136 -11.56 1.41 -1.78
CA LEU A 136 -11.64 0.31 -2.74
C LEU A 136 -12.04 -0.97 -2.00
N ILE A 137 -13.13 -1.62 -2.42
CA ILE A 137 -13.54 -2.93 -1.90
C ILE A 137 -13.05 -3.98 -2.87
N ILE A 138 -12.06 -4.77 -2.45
CA ILE A 138 -11.44 -5.81 -3.27
C ILE A 138 -12.09 -7.15 -2.97
N ASN A 139 -12.54 -7.85 -4.02
CA ASN A 139 -13.03 -9.20 -3.94
C ASN A 139 -12.31 -10.11 -4.96
N THR A 140 -12.42 -11.43 -4.79
CA THR A 140 -11.72 -12.42 -5.62
C THR A 140 -12.02 -12.25 -7.11
N ARG A 141 -13.28 -11.98 -7.48
CA ARG A 141 -13.68 -11.79 -8.89
C ARG A 141 -12.99 -10.58 -9.52
N MET A 142 -12.88 -9.47 -8.79
CA MET A 142 -12.19 -8.27 -9.25
C MET A 142 -10.70 -8.54 -9.49
N LEU A 143 -10.06 -9.32 -8.62
CA LEU A 143 -8.67 -9.73 -8.75
C LEU A 143 -8.45 -10.63 -9.99
N GLU A 144 -9.35 -11.56 -10.24
CA GLU A 144 -9.31 -12.46 -11.41
C GLU A 144 -9.46 -11.66 -12.71
N ILE A 145 -10.42 -10.73 -12.78
CA ILE A 145 -10.61 -9.84 -13.95
C ILE A 145 -9.38 -8.99 -14.20
N ALA A 146 -8.80 -8.41 -13.14
CA ALA A 146 -7.60 -7.61 -13.25
C ALA A 146 -6.40 -8.43 -13.74
N LYS A 147 -6.25 -9.67 -13.26
CA LYS A 147 -5.21 -10.59 -13.73
C LYS A 147 -5.38 -10.90 -15.22
N GLU A 148 -6.60 -11.24 -15.66
CA GLU A 148 -6.88 -11.51 -17.08
C GLU A 148 -6.57 -10.30 -17.97
N LYS A 149 -6.92 -9.10 -17.52
CA LYS A 149 -6.65 -7.84 -18.25
C LYS A 149 -5.14 -7.64 -18.41
N ILE A 150 -4.37 -7.78 -17.32
CA ILE A 150 -2.91 -7.64 -17.37
C ILE A 150 -2.30 -8.69 -18.31
N LEU A 151 -2.74 -9.94 -18.26
CA LEU A 151 -2.22 -10.99 -19.12
C LEU A 151 -2.53 -10.77 -20.61
N LYS A 152 -3.65 -10.11 -20.93
CA LYS A 152 -4.00 -9.74 -22.32
C LYS A 152 -3.18 -8.56 -22.85
N ASP A 153 -2.93 -7.57 -22.00
CA ASP A 153 -2.27 -6.32 -22.37
C ASP A 153 -0.74 -6.38 -22.17
N ALA A 154 -0.23 -7.47 -21.59
CA ALA A 154 1.14 -7.57 -21.12
C ALA A 154 2.15 -7.85 -22.24
N VAL A 155 3.02 -6.89 -22.44
CA VAL A 155 4.32 -7.09 -23.08
C VAL A 155 5.38 -6.56 -22.12
N GLY A 156 5.95 -7.45 -21.26
CA GLY A 156 7.12 -7.07 -20.47
C GLY A 156 7.21 -7.68 -19.05
N MET A 157 8.35 -7.43 -18.41
CA MET A 157 8.75 -8.03 -17.12
C MET A 157 7.96 -7.48 -15.92
N GLU A 158 7.39 -6.28 -16.03
CA GLU A 158 6.56 -5.66 -14.96
C GLU A 158 5.24 -6.42 -14.74
N SER A 159 4.66 -6.94 -15.81
CA SER A 159 3.43 -7.73 -15.77
C SER A 159 3.55 -8.95 -14.86
N SER A 160 4.70 -9.61 -14.83
CA SER A 160 4.93 -10.80 -14.00
C SER A 160 4.90 -10.49 -12.50
N THR A 161 5.41 -9.32 -12.10
CA THR A 161 5.41 -8.87 -10.70
C THR A 161 4.00 -8.54 -10.25
N ILE A 162 3.23 -7.82 -11.08
CA ILE A 162 1.86 -7.45 -10.78
C ILE A 162 0.97 -8.69 -10.72
N VAL A 163 1.10 -9.62 -11.67
CA VAL A 163 0.38 -10.90 -11.67
C VAL A 163 0.69 -11.69 -10.40
N SER A 164 1.95 -11.77 -9.98
CA SER A 164 2.35 -12.43 -8.73
C SER A 164 1.71 -11.78 -7.49
N SER A 165 1.61 -10.45 -7.45
CA SER A 165 0.93 -9.74 -6.36
C SER A 165 -0.57 -10.02 -6.35
N ILE A 166 -1.21 -10.07 -7.51
CA ILE A 166 -2.64 -10.41 -7.64
C ILE A 166 -2.89 -11.86 -7.22
N ASP A 167 -2.03 -12.81 -7.59
CA ASP A 167 -2.16 -14.20 -7.19
C ASP A 167 -2.12 -14.35 -5.66
N ARG A 168 -1.18 -13.67 -4.98
CA ARG A 168 -1.15 -13.64 -3.52
C ARG A 168 -2.44 -13.09 -2.91
N LEU A 169 -3.00 -12.03 -3.49
CA LEU A 169 -4.26 -11.45 -3.02
C LEU A 169 -5.45 -12.39 -3.23
N ILE A 170 -5.49 -13.14 -4.36
CA ILE A 170 -6.52 -14.16 -4.62
C ILE A 170 -6.45 -15.27 -3.58
N ASP A 171 -5.25 -15.77 -3.26
CA ASP A 171 -5.07 -16.83 -2.27
C ASP A 171 -5.52 -16.37 -0.88
N ILE A 172 -5.12 -15.17 -0.45
CA ILE A 172 -5.56 -14.56 0.81
C ILE A 172 -7.08 -14.41 0.86
N SER A 173 -7.70 -13.97 -0.25
CA SER A 173 -9.16 -13.78 -0.32
C SER A 173 -9.90 -15.11 -0.19
N ARG A 174 -9.44 -16.17 -0.87
CA ARG A 174 -10.02 -17.51 -0.81
C ARG A 174 -9.91 -18.13 0.57
N ASP A 175 -8.80 -17.94 1.27
CA ASP A 175 -8.62 -18.45 2.63
C ASP A 175 -9.51 -17.70 3.63
N THR A 176 -9.71 -16.40 3.47
CA THR A 176 -10.63 -15.62 4.28
C THR A 176 -12.07 -16.10 4.12
N ASP A 177 -12.49 -16.42 2.88
CA ASP A 177 -13.84 -16.95 2.60
C ASP A 177 -14.05 -18.36 3.20
N LYS A 178 -13.03 -19.21 3.19
CA LYS A 178 -13.08 -20.53 3.86
C LYS A 178 -13.22 -20.38 5.37
N MET A 179 -12.46 -19.48 6.00
CA MET A 179 -12.54 -19.23 7.45
C MET A 179 -13.88 -18.62 7.87
N SER A 180 -14.49 -17.76 7.06
CA SER A 180 -15.82 -17.20 7.33
C SER A 180 -16.91 -18.27 7.27
N LYS A 181 -16.84 -19.19 6.33
CA LYS A 181 -17.78 -20.31 6.20
C LYS A 181 -17.62 -21.36 7.30
N SER A 182 -16.43 -21.57 7.84
CA SER A 182 -16.18 -22.52 8.93
C SER A 182 -16.64 -22.03 10.31
N ARG A 183 -16.85 -20.72 10.48
CA ARG A 183 -17.31 -20.12 11.74
C ARG A 183 -18.83 -20.14 11.95
N ILE A 184 -19.63 -20.63 10.98
CA ILE A 184 -21.09 -20.75 11.13
C ILE A 184 -21.46 -22.20 11.50
N HIS A 185 -20.89 -22.72 12.58
CA HIS A 185 -21.46 -23.84 13.29
C HIS A 185 -21.66 -23.42 14.76
N VAL A 186 -22.70 -22.61 14.99
CA VAL A 186 -23.23 -22.39 16.34
C VAL A 186 -24.09 -23.59 16.65
N PRO A 187 -23.75 -24.42 17.64
CA PRO A 187 -24.61 -25.51 18.08
C PRO A 187 -25.95 -24.95 18.58
N ARG A 188 -27.05 -25.48 18.08
CA ARG A 188 -28.43 -25.09 18.46
C ARG A 188 -28.83 -25.53 19.89
N SER A 189 -27.95 -25.43 20.88
CA SER A 189 -28.24 -25.84 22.22
C SER A 189 -27.84 -24.80 23.28
N LEU A 190 -28.32 -23.58 23.13
CA LEU A 190 -28.43 -22.63 24.22
C LEU A 190 -29.63 -21.71 23.95
N LYS A 191 -30.82 -22.24 24.16
CA LYS A 191 -32.00 -21.43 24.50
C LYS A 191 -32.03 -21.36 26.03
N TRP A 192 -31.85 -20.16 26.56
CA TRP A 192 -32.36 -19.73 27.85
C TRP A 192 -33.55 -18.83 27.61
#